data_cd7526ac8915dbbb0cb7b836b9e12c6e
#
_entry.id   cd7526ac8915dbbb0cb7b836b9e12c6e
#
_cell.length_a   1.000
_cell.length_b   1.000
_cell.length_c   1.000
_cell.angle_alpha   90.00
_cell.angle_beta   90.00
_cell.angle_gamma   90.00
#
_symmetry.space_group_name_H-M   'P 1'
#
loop_
_entity.id
_entity.type
_entity.pdbx_description
1 polymer ?
#
loop_
_entity_poly.entity_id
_entity_poly.type
_entity_poly.pdbx_seq_one_letter_code
_entity_poly.pdbx_strand_id
1 'polypeptide(L)'
;VPDSQQKKSIVVLVSGNGSNLQAIIDACAQQKLPANVSAVISNKADAYGLQRAKNANIPAVFLDHSTFTSREDYDRQLLAEISTFSPDLIVLAGFMRILSPDFVAHFEGKMLNIHPSLLPKYKGLHTHQRAIDAGDTEHGVSVHFVTAALDDGPVILQSKVPVFAEQDPEELAQRVQVQERQMYPLVIKWFCQGRLLMKNNKAFLDGNELEVQGYAAD
;
A
#
# COMPACT_ATOMS: atom_id res chain seq x y z
N VAL A 1 26.40 -18.43 12.56
CA VAL A 1 26.38 -17.30 11.61
C VAL A 1 24.92 -16.96 11.42
N PRO A 2 24.44 -15.73 11.74
CA PRO A 2 23.07 -15.38 11.43
C PRO A 2 22.92 -15.39 9.92
N ASP A 3 21.93 -16.14 9.47
CA ASP A 3 21.53 -16.23 8.08
C ASP A 3 21.26 -14.81 7.58
N SER A 4 22.09 -14.32 6.68
CA SER A 4 21.86 -13.02 6.05
C SER A 4 20.63 -13.19 5.13
N GLN A 5 19.44 -13.00 5.70
CA GLN A 5 18.22 -12.97 4.89
C GLN A 5 18.42 -11.96 3.77
N GLN A 6 18.44 -12.45 2.56
CA GLN A 6 18.58 -11.64 1.37
C GLN A 6 17.46 -10.58 1.39
N LYS A 7 17.83 -9.30 1.38
CA LYS A 7 16.87 -8.20 1.40
C LYS A 7 15.97 -8.29 0.17
N LYS A 8 14.67 -8.16 0.40
CA LYS A 8 13.67 -8.12 -0.67
C LYS A 8 13.68 -6.77 -1.37
N SER A 9 13.42 -6.79 -2.67
CA SER A 9 13.28 -5.59 -3.50
C SER A 9 11.83 -5.13 -3.53
N ILE A 10 11.59 -3.86 -3.23
CA ILE A 10 10.27 -3.23 -3.23
C ILE A 10 10.24 -2.09 -4.25
N VAL A 11 9.20 -2.05 -5.06
CA VAL A 11 8.85 -0.87 -5.85
C VAL A 11 7.59 -0.25 -5.24
N VAL A 12 7.63 1.06 -4.99
CA VAL A 12 6.51 1.80 -4.39
C VAL A 12 5.89 2.72 -5.42
N LEU A 13 4.57 2.66 -5.55
CA LEU A 13 3.78 3.53 -6.43
C LEU A 13 3.07 4.60 -5.61
N VAL A 14 3.24 5.86 -6.00
CA VAL A 14 2.69 7.03 -5.28
C VAL A 14 2.06 8.03 -6.25
N SER A 15 1.08 8.80 -5.77
CA SER A 15 0.52 9.94 -6.53
C SER A 15 0.59 11.27 -5.78
N GLY A 16 0.98 11.28 -4.51
CA GLY A 16 0.91 12.46 -3.66
C GLY A 16 2.08 12.64 -2.71
N ASN A 17 1.76 12.98 -1.47
CA ASN A 17 2.75 13.36 -0.45
C ASN A 17 3.77 12.26 -0.12
N GLY A 18 3.35 11.00 -0.08
CA GLY A 18 4.25 9.89 0.20
C GLY A 18 4.61 9.71 1.68
N SER A 19 3.72 10.06 2.61
CA SER A 19 3.98 9.86 4.04
C SER A 19 4.17 8.39 4.42
N ASN A 20 3.40 7.49 3.81
CA ASN A 20 3.59 6.05 3.96
C ASN A 20 4.89 5.56 3.32
N LEU A 21 5.24 6.09 2.15
CA LEU A 21 6.54 5.82 1.52
C LEU A 21 7.69 6.22 2.46
N GLN A 22 7.60 7.39 3.09
CA GLN A 22 8.65 7.83 4.04
C GLN A 22 8.81 6.84 5.20
N ALA A 23 7.70 6.37 5.76
CA ALA A 23 7.73 5.38 6.84
C ALA A 23 8.41 4.06 6.40
N ILE A 24 8.18 3.63 5.16
CA ILE A 24 8.82 2.45 4.57
C ILE A 24 10.32 2.70 4.37
N ILE A 25 10.70 3.84 3.81
CA ILE A 25 12.12 4.23 3.63
C ILE A 25 12.85 4.23 4.98
N ASP A 26 12.26 4.85 6.00
CA ASP A 26 12.86 4.95 7.33
C ASP A 26 13.00 3.56 7.97
N ALA A 27 12.01 2.69 7.84
CA ALA A 27 12.06 1.32 8.35
C ALA A 27 13.17 0.49 7.68
N CYS A 28 13.38 0.66 6.38
CA CYS A 28 14.49 0.03 5.66
C CYS A 28 15.85 0.56 6.14
N ALA A 29 15.99 1.88 6.29
CA ALA A 29 17.22 2.53 6.72
C ALA A 29 17.61 2.14 8.16
N GLN A 30 16.62 1.98 9.04
CA GLN A 30 16.80 1.55 10.42
C GLN A 30 16.94 0.02 10.57
N GLN A 31 16.98 -0.71 9.49
CA GLN A 31 17.08 -2.18 9.47
C GLN A 31 15.93 -2.89 10.20
N LYS A 32 14.79 -2.22 10.36
CA LYS A 32 13.54 -2.78 10.90
C LYS A 32 12.77 -3.60 9.87
N LEU A 33 13.06 -3.36 8.60
CA LEU A 33 12.42 -4.01 7.44
C LEU A 33 13.52 -4.63 6.57
N PRO A 34 13.49 -5.97 6.34
CA PRO A 34 14.54 -6.65 5.56
C PRO A 34 14.30 -6.47 4.05
N ALA A 35 14.30 -5.23 3.60
CA ALA A 35 14.00 -4.85 2.24
C ALA A 35 14.76 -3.59 1.82
N ASN A 36 14.86 -3.41 0.50
CA ASN A 36 15.33 -2.19 -0.13
C ASN A 36 14.21 -1.65 -1.04
N VAL A 37 13.95 -0.35 -0.95
CA VAL A 37 13.12 0.33 -1.95
C VAL A 37 13.98 0.55 -3.18
N SER A 38 13.72 -0.22 -4.23
CA SER A 38 14.51 -0.19 -5.47
C SER A 38 14.12 0.95 -6.40
N ALA A 39 12.87 1.36 -6.36
CA ALA A 39 12.35 2.51 -7.10
C ALA A 39 11.05 3.03 -6.49
N VAL A 40 10.79 4.30 -6.75
CA VAL A 40 9.50 4.96 -6.53
C VAL A 40 9.00 5.47 -7.87
N ILE A 41 7.78 5.12 -8.24
CA ILE A 41 7.17 5.53 -9.50
C ILE A 41 5.91 6.33 -9.20
N SER A 42 5.73 7.45 -9.88
CA SER A 42 4.52 8.26 -9.79
C SER A 42 3.95 8.55 -11.17
N ASN A 43 2.61 8.66 -11.22
CA ASN A 43 1.87 9.14 -12.38
C ASN A 43 1.72 10.68 -12.39
N LYS A 44 2.24 11.37 -11.37
CA LYS A 44 2.18 12.83 -11.24
C LYS A 44 3.57 13.41 -11.00
N ALA A 45 3.93 14.41 -11.80
CA ALA A 45 5.25 15.06 -11.72
C ALA A 45 5.47 15.80 -10.39
N ASP A 46 4.40 16.34 -9.81
CA ASP A 46 4.39 17.12 -8.58
C ASP A 46 4.24 16.29 -7.31
N ALA A 47 4.20 14.97 -7.43
CA ALA A 47 4.13 14.08 -6.27
C ALA A 47 5.36 14.24 -5.37
N TYR A 48 5.17 14.68 -4.13
CA TYR A 48 6.27 14.87 -3.18
C TYR A 48 6.97 13.54 -2.83
N GLY A 49 6.28 12.42 -3.00
CA GLY A 49 6.90 11.09 -2.89
C GLY A 49 8.13 10.90 -3.78
N LEU A 50 8.16 11.51 -4.97
CA LEU A 50 9.34 11.51 -5.84
C LEU A 50 10.52 12.25 -5.19
N GLN A 51 10.26 13.38 -4.54
CA GLN A 51 11.29 14.12 -3.82
C GLN A 51 11.84 13.33 -2.63
N ARG A 52 10.96 12.64 -1.90
CA ARG A 52 11.37 11.75 -0.79
C ARG A 52 12.31 10.66 -1.27
N ALA A 53 12.03 10.06 -2.42
CA ALA A 53 12.89 9.05 -3.04
C ALA A 53 14.26 9.64 -3.40
N LYS A 54 14.28 10.81 -4.03
CA LYS A 54 15.53 11.51 -4.38
C LYS A 54 16.37 11.83 -3.15
N ASN A 55 15.74 12.31 -2.09
CA ASN A 55 16.43 12.63 -0.83
C ASN A 55 17.04 11.38 -0.16
N ALA A 56 16.48 10.21 -0.42
CA ALA A 56 16.97 8.92 0.07
C ALA A 56 17.87 8.19 -0.93
N ASN A 57 18.25 8.83 -2.04
CA ASN A 57 19.05 8.24 -3.13
C ASN A 57 18.39 7.01 -3.75
N ILE A 58 17.07 7.00 -3.84
CA ILE A 58 16.26 5.97 -4.47
C ILE A 58 15.87 6.44 -5.87
N PRO A 59 15.94 5.60 -6.91
CA PRO A 59 15.45 5.93 -8.24
C PRO A 59 14.00 6.41 -8.19
N ALA A 60 13.75 7.61 -8.71
CA ALA A 60 12.44 8.25 -8.77
C ALA A 60 12.01 8.41 -10.22
N VAL A 61 10.92 7.74 -10.60
CA VAL A 61 10.45 7.69 -11.98
C VAL A 61 9.09 8.37 -12.07
N PHE A 62 9.01 9.38 -12.93
CA PHE A 62 7.73 9.97 -13.33
C PHE A 62 7.29 9.33 -14.66
N LEU A 63 6.14 8.66 -14.64
CA LEU A 63 5.50 8.11 -15.83
C LEU A 63 4.18 8.85 -16.06
N ASP A 64 4.18 9.75 -17.04
CA ASP A 64 3.06 10.64 -17.30
C ASP A 64 1.90 9.89 -17.97
N HIS A 65 0.78 9.78 -17.25
CA HIS A 65 -0.41 9.11 -17.78
C HIS A 65 -1.10 9.90 -18.91
N SER A 66 -0.87 11.22 -18.99
CA SER A 66 -1.49 12.08 -20.01
C SER A 66 -0.95 11.82 -21.42
N THR A 67 0.21 11.17 -21.55
CA THR A 67 0.84 10.86 -22.82
C THR A 67 0.32 9.55 -23.45
N PHE A 68 -0.54 8.82 -22.76
CA PHE A 68 -1.10 7.55 -23.21
C PHE A 68 -2.56 7.70 -23.65
N THR A 69 -2.96 6.96 -24.68
CA THR A 69 -4.32 7.00 -25.24
C THR A 69 -5.31 6.13 -24.44
N SER A 70 -4.83 5.15 -23.71
CA SER A 70 -5.66 4.26 -22.89
C SER A 70 -5.00 3.94 -21.55
N ARG A 71 -5.82 3.51 -20.60
CA ARG A 71 -5.33 3.00 -19.31
C ARG A 71 -4.46 1.76 -19.50
N GLU A 72 -4.86 0.88 -20.39
CA GLU A 72 -4.17 -0.36 -20.70
C GLU A 72 -2.77 -0.11 -21.27
N ASP A 73 -2.61 0.89 -22.13
CA ASP A 73 -1.30 1.27 -22.67
C ASP A 73 -0.39 1.84 -21.59
N TYR A 74 -0.94 2.69 -20.73
CA TYR A 74 -0.22 3.19 -19.56
C TYR A 74 0.24 2.05 -18.65
N ASP A 75 -0.67 1.16 -18.29
CA ASP A 75 -0.37 0.06 -17.38
C ASP A 75 0.64 -0.91 -17.96
N ARG A 76 0.63 -1.10 -19.29
CA ARG A 76 1.65 -1.90 -20.00
C ARG A 76 3.04 -1.27 -19.88
N GLN A 77 3.13 0.05 -20.03
CA GLN A 77 4.40 0.76 -19.84
C GLN A 77 4.82 0.78 -18.36
N LEU A 78 3.88 0.97 -17.43
CA LEU A 78 4.15 0.88 -16.00
C LEU A 78 4.71 -0.49 -15.61
N LEU A 79 4.13 -1.56 -16.14
CA LEU A 79 4.62 -2.92 -15.93
C LEU A 79 6.05 -3.09 -16.45
N ALA A 80 6.36 -2.56 -17.63
CA ALA A 80 7.70 -2.59 -18.21
C ALA A 80 8.71 -1.84 -17.32
N GLU A 81 8.36 -0.65 -16.85
CA GLU A 81 9.21 0.13 -15.93
C GLU A 81 9.47 -0.61 -14.61
N ILE A 82 8.43 -1.13 -13.99
CA ILE A 82 8.54 -1.91 -12.75
C ILE A 82 9.45 -3.12 -12.95
N SER A 83 9.30 -3.83 -14.06
CA SER A 83 10.05 -5.05 -14.35
C SER A 83 11.55 -4.80 -14.47
N THR A 84 11.99 -3.59 -14.84
CA THR A 84 13.43 -3.24 -14.89
C THR A 84 14.10 -3.32 -13.51
N PHE A 85 13.33 -3.21 -12.44
CA PHE A 85 13.82 -3.26 -11.06
C PHE A 85 13.70 -4.66 -10.43
N SER A 86 13.11 -5.63 -11.12
CA SER A 86 12.91 -7.01 -10.64
C SER A 86 12.39 -7.08 -9.20
N PRO A 87 11.25 -6.45 -8.87
CA PRO A 87 10.77 -6.39 -7.50
C PRO A 87 10.23 -7.73 -7.01
N ASP A 88 10.40 -7.99 -5.72
CA ASP A 88 9.72 -9.07 -5.02
C ASP A 88 8.30 -8.66 -4.60
N LEU A 89 8.08 -7.36 -4.38
CA LEU A 89 6.82 -6.79 -3.91
C LEU A 89 6.58 -5.42 -4.54
N ILE A 90 5.33 -5.16 -4.92
CA ILE A 90 4.85 -3.84 -5.30
C ILE A 90 3.96 -3.32 -4.19
N VAL A 91 4.23 -2.09 -3.76
CA VAL A 91 3.50 -1.41 -2.68
C VAL A 91 2.80 -0.18 -3.25
N LEU A 92 1.47 -0.17 -3.16
CA LEU A 92 0.68 1.01 -3.48
C LEU A 92 0.58 1.88 -2.22
N ALA A 93 1.08 3.10 -2.30
CA ALA A 93 1.09 4.05 -1.18
C ALA A 93 0.45 5.38 -1.62
N GLY A 94 -0.87 5.38 -1.74
CA GLY A 94 -1.62 6.53 -2.25
C GLY A 94 -1.49 6.69 -3.77
N PHE A 95 -1.49 5.60 -4.50
CA PHE A 95 -1.48 5.61 -5.96
C PHE A 95 -2.90 5.76 -6.49
N MET A 96 -3.20 6.92 -7.09
CA MET A 96 -4.55 7.33 -7.47
C MET A 96 -4.93 6.89 -8.89
N ARG A 97 -4.66 5.63 -9.23
CA ARG A 97 -5.09 5.01 -10.48
C ARG A 97 -5.65 3.62 -10.19
N ILE A 98 -6.71 3.27 -10.91
CA ILE A 98 -7.23 1.91 -10.94
C ILE A 98 -6.42 1.13 -11.96
N LEU A 99 -5.73 0.11 -11.51
CA LEU A 99 -4.89 -0.75 -12.35
C LEU A 99 -5.76 -1.70 -13.18
N SER A 100 -5.29 -2.00 -14.40
CA SER A 100 -5.99 -2.94 -15.28
C SER A 100 -5.96 -4.36 -14.72
N PRO A 101 -6.94 -5.22 -15.07
CA PRO A 101 -6.94 -6.61 -14.63
C PRO A 101 -5.67 -7.39 -15.06
N ASP A 102 -5.16 -7.13 -16.26
CA ASP A 102 -3.94 -7.77 -16.76
C ASP A 102 -2.71 -7.39 -15.95
N PHE A 103 -2.58 -6.11 -15.57
CA PHE A 103 -1.51 -5.64 -14.68
C PHE A 103 -1.58 -6.34 -13.32
N VAL A 104 -2.76 -6.37 -12.72
CA VAL A 104 -2.97 -6.99 -11.40
C VAL A 104 -2.70 -8.50 -11.46
N ALA A 105 -3.14 -9.18 -12.51
CA ALA A 105 -2.90 -10.62 -12.69
C ALA A 105 -1.40 -10.94 -12.80
N HIS A 106 -0.63 -10.07 -13.44
CA HIS A 106 0.82 -10.26 -13.57
C HIS A 106 1.54 -10.27 -12.22
N PHE A 107 1.06 -9.50 -11.25
CA PHE A 107 1.64 -9.38 -9.91
C PHE A 107 0.77 -10.01 -8.83
N GLU A 108 -0.06 -10.98 -9.17
CA GLU A 108 -0.95 -11.65 -8.22
C GLU A 108 -0.16 -12.19 -7.01
N GLY A 109 -0.64 -11.85 -5.80
CA GLY A 109 0.01 -12.23 -4.55
C GLY A 109 1.29 -11.47 -4.21
N LYS A 110 1.70 -10.49 -5.04
CA LYS A 110 2.93 -9.70 -4.88
C LYS A 110 2.65 -8.20 -4.86
N MET A 111 1.44 -7.80 -4.56
CA MET A 111 1.04 -6.39 -4.54
C MET A 111 0.14 -6.09 -3.35
N LEU A 112 0.54 -5.08 -2.57
CA LEU A 112 -0.18 -4.59 -1.40
C LEU A 112 -0.70 -3.19 -1.62
N ASN A 113 -1.83 -2.87 -0.98
CA ASN A 113 -2.37 -1.52 -0.90
C ASN A 113 -2.76 -1.20 0.55
N ILE A 114 -2.76 0.08 0.86
CA ILE A 114 -3.31 0.62 2.10
C ILE A 114 -4.49 1.53 1.76
N HIS A 115 -5.62 1.32 2.43
CA HIS A 115 -6.85 2.03 2.18
C HIS A 115 -7.40 2.62 3.49
N PRO A 116 -7.73 3.92 3.54
CA PRO A 116 -8.07 4.61 4.78
C PRO A 116 -9.54 4.36 5.19
N SER A 117 -9.93 3.11 5.34
CA SER A 117 -11.20 2.68 5.92
C SER A 117 -11.09 1.29 6.52
N LEU A 118 -12.09 0.92 7.33
CA LEU A 118 -12.26 -0.44 7.83
C LEU A 118 -13.00 -1.27 6.76
N LEU A 119 -12.28 -1.75 5.74
CA LEU A 119 -12.88 -2.53 4.66
C LEU A 119 -13.69 -3.73 5.20
N PRO A 120 -14.84 -4.04 4.62
CA PRO A 120 -15.37 -3.59 3.32
C PRO A 120 -16.11 -2.23 3.33
N LYS A 121 -16.15 -1.52 4.45
CA LYS A 121 -16.75 -0.18 4.51
C LYS A 121 -15.95 0.81 3.66
N TYR A 122 -16.66 1.68 2.98
CA TYR A 122 -16.11 2.87 2.31
C TYR A 122 -14.97 2.57 1.33
N LYS A 123 -15.22 1.70 0.38
CA LYS A 123 -14.36 1.55 -0.79
C LYS A 123 -14.34 2.86 -1.59
N GLY A 124 -13.23 3.18 -2.24
CA GLY A 124 -13.08 4.39 -3.04
C GLY A 124 -12.70 5.62 -2.22
N LEU A 125 -13.17 6.78 -2.63
CA LEU A 125 -12.74 8.09 -2.12
C LEU A 125 -13.57 8.59 -0.94
N HIS A 126 -13.07 9.64 -0.29
CA HIS A 126 -13.76 10.42 0.76
C HIS A 126 -14.18 9.58 1.97
N THR A 127 -13.35 8.63 2.36
CA THR A 127 -13.69 7.66 3.41
C THR A 127 -13.92 8.31 4.77
N HIS A 128 -13.13 9.30 5.14
CA HIS A 128 -13.25 9.99 6.43
C HIS A 128 -14.56 10.74 6.55
N GLN A 129 -14.92 11.53 5.53
CA GLN A 129 -16.19 12.24 5.49
C GLN A 129 -17.36 11.27 5.51
N ARG A 130 -17.29 10.19 4.75
CA ARG A 130 -18.35 9.17 4.68
C ARG A 130 -18.56 8.47 6.03
N ALA A 131 -17.49 8.20 6.77
CA ALA A 131 -17.60 7.63 8.12
C ALA A 131 -18.28 8.60 9.10
N ILE A 132 -17.94 9.89 9.04
CA ILE A 132 -18.56 10.94 9.86
C ILE A 132 -20.04 11.09 9.51
N ASP A 133 -20.36 11.19 8.23
CA ASP A 133 -21.74 11.36 7.74
C ASP A 133 -22.64 10.17 8.09
N ALA A 134 -22.06 8.97 8.15
CA ALA A 134 -22.78 7.77 8.56
C ALA A 134 -22.99 7.66 10.09
N GLY A 135 -22.36 8.54 10.87
CA GLY A 135 -22.45 8.49 12.33
C GLY A 135 -21.66 7.32 12.93
N ASP A 136 -20.64 6.81 12.23
CA ASP A 136 -19.79 5.73 12.75
C ASP A 136 -19.05 6.20 14.00
N THR A 137 -18.93 5.32 14.98
CA THR A 137 -18.14 5.56 16.20
C THR A 137 -16.69 5.10 16.06
N GLU A 138 -16.41 4.25 15.07
CA GLU A 138 -15.08 3.77 14.73
C GLU A 138 -14.82 3.96 13.24
N HIS A 139 -13.60 4.26 12.90
CA HIS A 139 -13.06 4.34 11.55
C HIS A 139 -11.65 3.78 11.57
N GLY A 140 -10.94 3.79 10.47
CA GLY A 140 -9.57 3.32 10.49
C GLY A 140 -8.98 3.10 9.11
N VAL A 141 -8.13 2.09 9.04
CA VAL A 141 -7.33 1.77 7.86
C VAL A 141 -7.18 0.27 7.70
N SER A 142 -7.07 -0.16 6.45
CA SER A 142 -6.84 -1.57 6.08
C SER A 142 -5.63 -1.69 5.16
N VAL A 143 -4.80 -2.69 5.41
CA VAL A 143 -3.81 -3.18 4.43
C VAL A 143 -4.34 -4.47 3.85
N HIS A 144 -4.31 -4.57 2.52
CA HIS A 144 -4.85 -5.73 1.80
C HIS A 144 -3.98 -6.09 0.59
N PHE A 145 -4.09 -7.32 0.13
CA PHE A 145 -3.60 -7.69 -1.19
C PHE A 145 -4.45 -7.04 -2.27
N VAL A 146 -3.82 -6.66 -3.37
CA VAL A 146 -4.51 -6.08 -4.51
C VAL A 146 -5.02 -7.19 -5.44
N THR A 147 -6.29 -7.08 -5.80
CA THR A 147 -6.97 -7.91 -6.78
C THR A 147 -7.60 -7.04 -7.86
N ALA A 148 -8.21 -7.63 -8.86
CA ALA A 148 -8.79 -6.88 -9.99
C ALA A 148 -9.94 -5.93 -9.58
N ALA A 149 -10.69 -6.29 -8.53
CA ALA A 149 -11.75 -5.44 -8.00
C ALA A 149 -11.18 -4.37 -7.05
N LEU A 150 -11.68 -3.15 -7.18
CA LEU A 150 -11.25 -2.00 -6.38
C LEU A 150 -11.47 -2.25 -4.88
N ASP A 151 -10.43 -2.10 -4.08
CA ASP A 151 -10.44 -2.21 -2.61
C ASP A 151 -11.15 -3.47 -2.09
N ASP A 152 -11.06 -4.58 -2.83
CA ASP A 152 -11.79 -5.83 -2.58
C ASP A 152 -10.89 -7.04 -2.34
N GLY A 153 -9.58 -6.86 -2.37
CA GLY A 153 -8.64 -7.95 -2.08
C GLY A 153 -8.64 -8.36 -0.60
N PRO A 154 -8.10 -9.54 -0.27
CA PRO A 154 -8.13 -10.05 1.10
C PRO A 154 -7.39 -9.12 2.06
N VAL A 155 -8.06 -8.76 3.14
CA VAL A 155 -7.53 -7.87 4.19
C VAL A 155 -6.52 -8.64 5.03
N ILE A 156 -5.39 -7.99 5.33
CA ILE A 156 -4.30 -8.57 6.11
C ILE A 156 -4.30 -8.03 7.53
N LEU A 157 -4.47 -6.72 7.69
CA LEU A 157 -4.45 -6.05 8.97
C LEU A 157 -5.31 -4.80 8.91
N GLN A 158 -6.01 -4.51 10.02
CA GLN A 158 -6.75 -3.26 10.20
C GLN A 158 -6.30 -2.58 11.49
N SER A 159 -6.35 -1.26 11.50
CA SER A 159 -6.20 -0.46 12.71
C SER A 159 -7.39 0.47 12.85
N LYS A 160 -7.93 0.56 14.06
CA LYS A 160 -9.13 1.35 14.39
C LYS A 160 -8.75 2.65 15.09
N VAL A 161 -9.50 3.69 14.82
CA VAL A 161 -9.48 4.96 15.53
C VAL A 161 -10.91 5.35 15.92
N PRO A 162 -11.14 5.99 17.07
CA PRO A 162 -12.47 6.48 17.43
C PRO A 162 -12.85 7.67 16.54
N VAL A 163 -14.15 7.80 16.26
CA VAL A 163 -14.75 8.98 15.63
C VAL A 163 -15.51 9.74 16.72
N PHE A 164 -15.13 10.99 16.95
CA PHE A 164 -15.79 11.84 17.92
C PHE A 164 -16.95 12.61 17.30
N ALA A 165 -17.93 13.01 18.13
CA ALA A 165 -19.01 13.86 17.68
C ALA A 165 -18.46 15.19 17.11
N GLU A 166 -19.05 15.66 15.99
CA GLU A 166 -18.65 16.91 15.32
C GLU A 166 -17.17 16.97 14.89
N GLN A 167 -16.57 15.81 14.63
CA GLN A 167 -15.18 15.74 14.23
C GLN A 167 -14.96 16.27 12.83
N ASP A 168 -13.89 17.07 12.66
CA ASP A 168 -13.39 17.48 11.36
C ASP A 168 -12.82 16.26 10.60
N PRO A 169 -13.21 16.04 9.33
CA PRO A 169 -12.65 14.98 8.48
C PRO A 169 -11.12 15.01 8.37
N GLU A 170 -10.52 16.20 8.37
CA GLU A 170 -9.06 16.34 8.28
C GLU A 170 -8.37 15.87 9.57
N GLU A 171 -8.92 16.19 10.73
CA GLU A 171 -8.40 15.68 12.01
C GLU A 171 -8.52 14.15 12.09
N LEU A 172 -9.64 13.58 11.61
CA LEU A 172 -9.82 12.15 11.54
C LEU A 172 -8.78 11.52 10.61
N ALA A 173 -8.56 12.12 9.42
CA ALA A 173 -7.56 11.68 8.46
C ALA A 173 -6.15 11.66 9.07
N GLN A 174 -5.78 12.69 9.81
CA GLN A 174 -4.46 12.75 10.48
C GLN A 174 -4.27 11.61 11.48
N ARG A 175 -5.30 11.29 12.28
CA ARG A 175 -5.22 10.15 13.22
C ARG A 175 -5.14 8.80 12.51
N VAL A 176 -5.87 8.63 11.42
CA VAL A 176 -5.78 7.44 10.59
C VAL A 176 -4.38 7.31 9.98
N GLN A 177 -3.81 8.40 9.47
CA GLN A 177 -2.46 8.39 8.89
C GLN A 177 -1.36 8.00 9.87
N VAL A 178 -1.51 8.33 11.15
CA VAL A 178 -0.58 7.85 12.19
C VAL A 178 -0.58 6.32 12.24
N GLN A 179 -1.76 5.70 12.20
CA GLN A 179 -1.89 4.25 12.17
C GLN A 179 -1.34 3.64 10.88
N GLU A 180 -1.61 4.27 9.74
CA GLU A 180 -1.09 3.82 8.43
C GLU A 180 0.43 3.67 8.45
N ARG A 181 1.14 4.69 8.92
CA ARG A 181 2.61 4.71 8.98
C ARG A 181 3.20 3.67 9.94
N GLN A 182 2.45 3.25 10.92
CA GLN A 182 2.87 2.19 11.86
C GLN A 182 2.61 0.79 11.29
N MET A 183 1.46 0.58 10.69
CA MET A 183 1.03 -0.76 10.29
C MET A 183 1.58 -1.19 8.91
N TYR A 184 1.77 -0.27 7.98
CA TYR A 184 2.21 -0.64 6.64
C TYR A 184 3.61 -1.27 6.63
N PRO A 185 4.62 -0.69 7.27
CA PRO A 185 5.93 -1.34 7.38
C PRO A 185 5.86 -2.71 8.06
N LEU A 186 4.98 -2.90 9.05
CA LEU A 186 4.81 -4.18 9.73
C LEU A 186 4.29 -5.27 8.77
N VAL A 187 3.26 -4.97 8.00
CA VAL A 187 2.71 -5.93 7.02
C VAL A 187 3.73 -6.25 5.92
N ILE A 188 4.43 -5.25 5.42
CA ILE A 188 5.51 -5.44 4.44
C ILE A 188 6.61 -6.34 5.01
N LYS A 189 6.96 -6.17 6.28
CA LYS A 189 7.92 -7.03 6.98
C LYS A 189 7.47 -8.49 6.98
N TRP A 190 6.22 -8.76 7.28
CA TRP A 190 5.67 -10.12 7.24
C TRP A 190 5.80 -10.75 5.85
N PHE A 191 5.53 -9.97 4.81
CA PHE A 191 5.72 -10.41 3.43
C PHE A 191 7.18 -10.74 3.13
N CYS A 192 8.09 -9.83 3.48
CA CYS A 192 9.53 -10.01 3.23
C CYS A 192 10.13 -11.18 4.00
N GLN A 193 9.55 -11.54 5.13
CA GLN A 193 9.94 -12.70 5.93
C GLN A 193 9.36 -14.03 5.41
N GLY A 194 8.55 -13.99 4.35
CA GLY A 194 7.87 -15.18 3.81
C GLY A 194 6.70 -15.69 4.67
N ARG A 195 6.23 -14.88 5.61
CA ARG A 195 5.15 -15.24 6.53
C ARG A 195 3.76 -14.97 5.96
N LEU A 196 3.66 -14.01 5.03
CA LEU A 196 2.41 -13.54 4.45
C LEU A 196 2.28 -14.04 3.02
N LEU A 197 1.15 -14.70 2.70
CA LEU A 197 0.87 -15.24 1.38
C LEU A 197 -0.58 -14.95 0.97
N MET A 198 -0.82 -14.85 -0.32
CA MET A 198 -2.17 -14.93 -0.89
C MET A 198 -2.32 -16.20 -1.70
N LYS A 199 -3.39 -16.93 -1.45
CA LYS A 199 -3.75 -18.16 -2.19
C LYS A 199 -5.27 -18.25 -2.33
N ASN A 200 -5.74 -18.51 -3.54
CA ASN A 200 -7.18 -18.60 -3.83
C ASN A 200 -7.97 -17.39 -3.31
N ASN A 201 -7.42 -16.19 -3.52
CA ASN A 201 -8.02 -14.93 -3.09
C ASN A 201 -8.24 -14.81 -1.57
N LYS A 202 -7.41 -15.48 -0.79
CA LYS A 202 -7.39 -15.44 0.67
C LYS A 202 -5.99 -15.11 1.18
N ALA A 203 -5.90 -14.41 2.30
CA ALA A 203 -4.63 -14.09 2.95
C ALA A 203 -4.30 -15.11 4.03
N PHE A 204 -3.03 -15.48 4.11
CA PHE A 204 -2.48 -16.42 5.11
C PHE A 204 -1.29 -15.77 5.81
N LEU A 205 -1.26 -15.87 7.12
CA LEU A 205 -0.12 -15.48 7.95
C LEU A 205 0.37 -16.68 8.74
N ASP A 206 1.65 -16.99 8.62
CA ASP A 206 2.30 -18.15 9.25
C ASP A 206 1.54 -19.47 8.95
N GLY A 207 1.01 -19.60 7.73
CA GLY A 207 0.27 -20.78 7.28
C GLY A 207 -1.20 -20.83 7.69
N ASN A 208 -1.68 -19.86 8.47
CA ASN A 208 -3.08 -19.78 8.90
C ASN A 208 -3.87 -18.80 8.04
N GLU A 209 -5.05 -19.24 7.59
CA GLU A 209 -5.98 -18.35 6.87
C GLU A 209 -6.43 -17.22 7.81
N LEU A 210 -6.33 -15.96 7.33
CA LEU A 210 -6.79 -14.81 8.08
C LEU A 210 -8.31 -14.65 7.96
N GLU A 211 -8.92 -14.11 9.01
CA GLU A 211 -10.33 -13.72 9.01
C GLU A 211 -10.60 -12.61 7.99
N VAL A 212 -11.87 -12.35 7.71
CA VAL A 212 -12.31 -11.32 6.74
C VAL A 212 -11.73 -9.94 7.07
N GLN A 213 -11.55 -9.63 8.35
CA GLN A 213 -10.99 -8.36 8.82
C GLN A 213 -9.47 -8.42 9.01
N GLY A 214 -8.83 -9.51 8.63
CA GLY A 214 -7.40 -9.70 8.74
C GLY A 214 -6.95 -10.26 10.09
N TYR A 215 -5.66 -10.09 10.38
CA TYR A 215 -5.04 -10.56 11.61
C TYR A 215 -5.60 -9.83 12.84
N ALA A 216 -5.97 -10.59 13.85
CA ALA A 216 -6.26 -10.10 15.20
C ALA A 216 -5.33 -10.81 16.18
N ALA A 217 -4.69 -10.05 17.04
CA ALA A 217 -3.96 -10.61 18.17
C ALA A 217 -4.97 -11.11 19.21
N ASP A 218 -4.80 -12.35 19.69
CA ASP A 218 -5.57 -12.92 20.81
C ASP A 218 -5.25 -12.20 22.12
#